data_e713b95ca14adede3bba869814f1bc8b
#
_entry.id   e713b95ca14adede3bba869814f1bc8b
#
_cell.length_a   1.000
_cell.length_b   1.000
_cell.length_c   1.000
_cell.angle_alpha   90.00
_cell.angle_beta   90.00
_cell.angle_gamma   90.00
#
_symmetry.space_group_name_H-M   'P 1'
#
loop_
_entity.id
_entity.type
_entity.pdbx_description
1 polymer ?
#
loop_
_entity_poly.entity_id
_entity_poly.type
_entity_poly.pdbx_seq_one_letter_code
_entity_poly.pdbx_strand_id
1 'polypeptide(L)'
;LVMSVAIMGIIWSSISFSELINPASKQQYLALPASTLEKILSKWSIVSILIPIFFIVCYILYSYAFTFVINALSTKNLTYAYFPINDIVKFILSLSLAQSIFFAGSVWMPKNSILKTGAGLVGVFFVIVMFTLFAMKIVFYDVIDGWSFNSSNIEGDFQFFETINSVYVKSIAYLVAYVFFITVSYFKLKEKEL
;
A
#
# COMPACT_ATOMS: atom_id res chain seq x y z
N LEU A 1 -6.29 5.15 -14.28
CA LEU A 1 -7.15 5.32 -13.12
C LEU A 1 -6.64 4.61 -11.89
N VAL A 2 -6.43 3.27 -11.94
CA VAL A 2 -5.90 2.47 -10.81
C VAL A 2 -4.65 3.12 -10.22
N MET A 3 -3.73 3.56 -11.08
CA MET A 3 -2.52 4.26 -10.66
C MET A 3 -2.80 5.62 -10.01
N SER A 4 -3.75 6.40 -10.52
CA SER A 4 -4.07 7.71 -9.94
C SER A 4 -4.71 7.59 -8.56
N VAL A 5 -5.60 6.60 -8.35
CA VAL A 5 -6.20 6.31 -7.05
C VAL A 5 -5.12 5.85 -6.05
N ALA A 6 -4.17 5.01 -6.48
CA ALA A 6 -3.08 4.56 -5.64
C ALA A 6 -2.17 5.72 -5.21
N ILE A 7 -1.76 6.57 -6.14
CA ILE A 7 -0.92 7.75 -5.86
C ILE A 7 -1.62 8.70 -4.89
N MET A 8 -2.89 9.03 -5.15
CA MET A 8 -3.68 9.89 -4.26
C MET A 8 -3.83 9.28 -2.86
N GLY A 9 -4.14 7.97 -2.78
CA GLY A 9 -4.24 7.27 -1.50
C GLY A 9 -2.94 7.34 -0.69
N ILE A 10 -1.78 7.17 -1.32
CA ILE A 10 -0.47 7.30 -0.69
C ILE A 10 -0.21 8.74 -0.23
N ILE A 11 -0.52 9.74 -1.04
CA ILE A 11 -0.34 11.15 -0.69
C ILE A 11 -1.19 11.48 0.55
N TRP A 12 -2.48 11.14 0.56
CA TRP A 12 -3.37 11.40 1.69
C TRP A 12 -2.93 10.68 2.96
N SER A 13 -2.47 9.41 2.85
CA SER A 13 -1.89 8.67 3.98
C SER A 13 -0.69 9.39 4.58
N SER A 14 0.20 9.89 3.72
CA SER A 14 1.42 10.59 4.15
C SER A 14 1.16 11.94 4.81
N ILE A 15 0.05 12.60 4.49
CA ILE A 15 -0.31 13.91 5.03
C ILE A 15 -1.22 13.78 6.27
N SER A 16 -1.69 12.57 6.60
CA SER A 16 -2.68 12.34 7.66
C SER A 16 -2.32 12.93 9.02
N PHE A 17 -1.05 13.06 9.33
CA PHE A 17 -0.55 13.66 10.58
C PHE A 17 0.27 14.93 10.35
N SER A 18 -0.11 15.72 9.36
CA SER A 18 0.52 17.02 9.09
C SER A 18 0.42 18.01 10.24
N GLU A 19 -0.58 17.87 11.12
CA GLU A 19 -0.72 18.67 12.33
C GLU A 19 0.45 18.50 13.30
N LEU A 20 1.17 17.37 13.24
CA LEU A 20 2.35 17.12 14.08
C LEU A 20 3.61 17.88 13.61
N ILE A 21 3.55 18.60 12.48
CA ILE A 21 4.69 19.36 11.94
C ILE A 21 4.93 20.64 12.74
N ASN A 22 3.87 21.41 13.00
CA ASN A 22 3.96 22.69 13.65
C ASN A 22 3.73 22.54 15.16
N PRO A 23 4.54 23.19 16.02
CA PRO A 23 4.37 23.07 17.48
C PRO A 23 2.99 23.47 18.00
N ALA A 24 2.40 24.54 17.46
CA ALA A 24 1.07 25.01 17.87
C ALA A 24 -0.04 24.02 17.51
N SER A 25 -0.08 23.55 16.26
CA SER A 25 -1.07 22.56 15.83
C SER A 25 -0.86 21.20 16.49
N LYS A 26 0.39 20.83 16.77
CA LYS A 26 0.73 19.63 17.53
C LYS A 26 0.12 19.66 18.93
N GLN A 27 0.32 20.76 19.67
CA GLN A 27 -0.26 20.91 21.01
C GLN A 27 -1.79 20.83 20.98
N GLN A 28 -2.43 21.53 20.04
CA GLN A 28 -3.88 21.47 19.88
C GLN A 28 -4.37 20.07 19.59
N TYR A 29 -3.71 19.35 18.68
CA TYR A 29 -4.09 17.98 18.29
C TYR A 29 -3.91 16.99 19.46
N LEU A 30 -2.79 17.10 20.21
CA LEU A 30 -2.53 16.21 21.35
C LEU A 30 -3.46 16.51 22.53
N ALA A 31 -3.85 17.79 22.74
CA ALA A 31 -4.77 18.20 23.78
C ALA A 31 -6.24 17.84 23.52
N LEU A 32 -6.60 17.30 22.33
CA LEU A 32 -7.96 16.84 22.07
C LEU A 32 -8.37 15.78 23.10
N PRO A 33 -9.58 15.87 23.69
CA PRO A 33 -10.08 14.92 24.69
C PRO A 33 -10.57 13.63 24.02
N ALA A 34 -9.69 12.95 23.28
CA ALA A 34 -9.94 11.69 22.60
C ALA A 34 -8.78 10.75 22.89
N SER A 35 -9.07 9.46 23.00
CA SER A 35 -8.03 8.46 23.20
C SER A 35 -7.11 8.36 21.97
N THR A 36 -5.86 7.96 22.19
CA THR A 36 -4.88 7.76 21.10
C THR A 36 -5.42 6.81 20.01
N LEU A 37 -6.17 5.78 20.43
CA LEU A 37 -6.82 4.85 19.50
C LEU A 37 -7.87 5.54 18.64
N GLU A 38 -8.73 6.36 19.23
CA GLU A 38 -9.76 7.09 18.47
C GLU A 38 -9.14 8.05 17.46
N LYS A 39 -8.08 8.77 17.85
CA LYS A 39 -7.35 9.67 16.96
C LYS A 39 -6.78 8.93 15.74
N ILE A 40 -6.23 7.74 15.94
CA ILE A 40 -5.66 6.94 14.86
C ILE A 40 -6.73 6.33 14.01
N LEU A 41 -7.75 5.68 14.62
CA LEU A 41 -8.81 5.00 13.89
C LEU A 41 -9.64 5.97 13.05
N SER A 42 -9.93 7.18 13.56
CA SER A 42 -10.66 8.18 12.80
C SER A 42 -9.90 8.63 11.56
N LYS A 43 -8.62 8.98 11.69
CA LYS A 43 -7.78 9.36 10.54
C LYS A 43 -7.57 8.21 9.57
N TRP A 44 -7.34 7.02 10.12
CA TRP A 44 -7.18 5.83 9.33
C TRP A 44 -8.45 5.50 8.52
N SER A 45 -9.63 5.54 9.15
CA SER A 45 -10.91 5.28 8.48
C SER A 45 -11.16 6.25 7.32
N ILE A 46 -10.81 7.51 7.50
CA ILE A 46 -10.92 8.52 6.43
C ILE A 46 -10.02 8.14 5.25
N VAL A 47 -8.76 7.83 5.51
CA VAL A 47 -7.76 7.61 4.46
C VAL A 47 -7.95 6.25 3.78
N SER A 48 -8.19 5.19 4.54
CA SER A 48 -8.21 3.82 4.03
C SER A 48 -9.59 3.35 3.56
N ILE A 49 -10.66 3.98 4.01
CA ILE A 49 -12.02 3.59 3.65
C ILE A 49 -12.72 4.69 2.83
N LEU A 50 -12.84 5.90 3.41
CA LEU A 50 -13.67 6.95 2.83
C LEU A 50 -13.08 7.48 1.51
N ILE A 51 -11.78 7.74 1.47
CA ILE A 51 -11.11 8.25 0.26
C ILE A 51 -11.15 7.24 -0.89
N PRO A 52 -10.79 5.95 -0.75
CA PRO A 52 -10.92 4.97 -1.83
C PRO A 52 -12.35 4.81 -2.33
N ILE A 53 -13.34 4.76 -1.44
CA ILE A 53 -14.75 4.67 -1.83
C ILE A 53 -15.15 5.89 -2.66
N PHE A 54 -14.80 7.08 -2.22
CA PHE A 54 -15.08 8.32 -2.95
C PHE A 54 -14.51 8.28 -4.38
N PHE A 55 -13.26 7.86 -4.54
CA PHE A 55 -12.64 7.74 -5.86
C PHE A 55 -13.29 6.66 -6.74
N ILE A 56 -13.72 5.53 -6.16
CA ILE A 56 -14.43 4.47 -6.89
C ILE A 56 -15.78 5.02 -7.40
N VAL A 57 -16.53 5.71 -6.55
CA VAL A 57 -17.82 6.32 -6.94
C VAL A 57 -17.61 7.36 -8.04
N CYS A 58 -16.65 8.27 -7.90
CA CYS A 58 -16.32 9.25 -8.92
C CYS A 58 -15.93 8.59 -10.26
N TYR A 59 -15.18 7.49 -10.19
CA TYR A 59 -14.82 6.74 -11.38
C TYR A 59 -16.02 6.14 -12.09
N ILE A 60 -16.90 5.50 -11.34
CA ILE A 60 -18.11 4.89 -11.89
C ILE A 60 -18.95 5.97 -12.59
N LEU A 61 -19.18 7.11 -11.93
CA LEU A 61 -19.91 8.24 -12.52
C LEU A 61 -19.24 8.77 -13.79
N TYR A 62 -17.92 8.97 -13.74
CA TYR A 62 -17.14 9.40 -14.90
C TYR A 62 -17.23 8.41 -16.06
N SER A 63 -17.11 7.11 -15.78
CA SER A 63 -17.20 6.05 -16.80
C SER A 63 -18.57 6.04 -17.49
N TYR A 64 -19.65 6.17 -16.72
CA TYR A 64 -21.00 6.28 -17.28
C TYR A 64 -21.17 7.52 -18.15
N ALA A 65 -20.78 8.69 -17.65
CA ALA A 65 -20.86 9.95 -18.39
C ALA A 65 -20.05 9.89 -19.70
N PHE A 66 -18.84 9.39 -19.65
CA PHE A 66 -17.95 9.27 -20.80
C PHE A 66 -18.52 8.32 -21.86
N THR A 67 -19.02 7.14 -21.45
CA THR A 67 -19.64 6.17 -22.37
C THR A 67 -20.90 6.75 -23.01
N PHE A 68 -21.71 7.48 -22.24
CA PHE A 68 -22.89 8.13 -22.77
C PHE A 68 -22.54 9.17 -23.85
N VAL A 69 -21.55 10.02 -23.60
CA VAL A 69 -21.11 11.05 -24.57
C VAL A 69 -20.56 10.40 -25.85
N ILE A 70 -19.72 9.34 -25.71
CA ILE A 70 -19.15 8.69 -26.88
C ILE A 70 -20.22 7.97 -27.70
N ASN A 71 -21.16 7.27 -27.06
CA ASN A 71 -22.25 6.60 -27.78
C ASN A 71 -23.20 7.62 -28.48
N ALA A 72 -23.32 8.81 -27.93
CA ALA A 72 -24.08 9.87 -28.59
C ALA A 72 -23.36 10.48 -29.82
N LEU A 73 -22.03 10.48 -29.80
CA LEU A 73 -21.20 11.07 -30.88
C LEU A 73 -20.71 10.01 -31.89
N SER A 74 -20.72 8.74 -31.56
CA SER A 74 -20.20 7.66 -32.38
C SER A 74 -21.31 6.70 -32.79
N THR A 75 -21.20 6.17 -34.01
CA THR A 75 -22.07 5.10 -34.52
C THR A 75 -21.73 3.71 -33.92
N LYS A 76 -20.67 3.60 -33.12
CA LYS A 76 -20.25 2.35 -32.45
C LYS A 76 -20.78 2.35 -31.02
N ASN A 77 -21.58 1.35 -30.68
CA ASN A 77 -22.00 1.12 -29.29
C ASN A 77 -20.83 0.57 -28.48
N LEU A 78 -20.24 1.43 -27.64
CA LEU A 78 -19.24 1.00 -26.69
C LEU A 78 -19.92 0.43 -25.45
N THR A 79 -19.48 -0.74 -25.03
CA THR A 79 -19.88 -1.36 -23.77
C THR A 79 -19.00 -0.84 -22.63
N TYR A 80 -19.57 -0.74 -21.44
CA TYR A 80 -18.84 -0.32 -20.25
C TYR A 80 -17.68 -1.27 -19.97
N ALA A 81 -16.51 -0.73 -19.63
CA ALA A 81 -15.39 -1.52 -19.16
C ALA A 81 -15.74 -2.13 -17.79
N TYR A 82 -15.99 -3.43 -17.78
CA TYR A 82 -16.31 -4.16 -16.56
C TYR A 82 -15.01 -4.63 -15.91
N PHE A 83 -14.76 -4.16 -14.68
CA PHE A 83 -13.67 -4.69 -13.86
C PHE A 83 -14.16 -5.91 -13.08
N PRO A 84 -13.52 -7.08 -13.19
CA PRO A 84 -13.88 -8.26 -12.42
C PRO A 84 -13.69 -7.97 -10.91
N ILE A 85 -14.67 -8.37 -10.10
CA ILE A 85 -14.69 -8.10 -8.64
C ILE A 85 -13.41 -8.59 -7.96
N ASN A 86 -12.86 -9.73 -8.39
CA ASN A 86 -11.63 -10.28 -7.84
C ASN A 86 -10.42 -9.36 -7.99
N ASP A 87 -10.32 -8.64 -9.10
CA ASP A 87 -9.21 -7.71 -9.34
C ASP A 87 -9.39 -6.43 -8.53
N ILE A 88 -10.64 -5.99 -8.31
CA ILE A 88 -10.96 -4.87 -7.42
C ILE A 88 -10.55 -5.21 -5.98
N VAL A 89 -10.88 -6.41 -5.48
CA VAL A 89 -10.53 -6.84 -4.13
C VAL A 89 -9.00 -6.91 -3.96
N LYS A 90 -8.28 -7.52 -4.89
CA LYS A 90 -6.81 -7.56 -4.87
C LYS A 90 -6.20 -6.16 -4.87
N PHE A 91 -6.74 -5.27 -5.68
CA PHE A 91 -6.29 -3.89 -5.73
C PHE A 91 -6.52 -3.15 -4.40
N ILE A 92 -7.72 -3.27 -3.81
CA ILE A 92 -8.03 -2.65 -2.52
C ILE A 92 -7.09 -3.17 -1.42
N LEU A 93 -6.83 -4.47 -1.36
CA LEU A 93 -5.91 -5.07 -0.38
C LEU A 93 -4.47 -4.54 -0.55
N SER A 94 -3.96 -4.48 -1.76
CA SER A 94 -2.61 -3.96 -2.02
C SER A 94 -2.51 -2.46 -1.72
N LEU A 95 -3.55 -1.70 -2.06
CA LEU A 95 -3.65 -0.28 -1.75
C LEU A 95 -3.68 -0.01 -0.24
N SER A 96 -4.51 -0.77 0.50
CA SER A 96 -4.59 -0.67 1.96
C SER A 96 -3.24 -0.89 2.63
N LEU A 97 -2.47 -1.88 2.15
CA LEU A 97 -1.14 -2.14 2.70
C LEU A 97 -0.19 -0.97 2.43
N ALA A 98 -0.13 -0.47 1.20
CA ALA A 98 0.67 0.70 0.87
C ALA A 98 0.27 1.91 1.73
N GLN A 99 -1.02 2.18 1.86
CA GLN A 99 -1.54 3.25 2.69
C GLN A 99 -1.13 3.10 4.17
N SER A 100 -1.17 1.87 4.73
CA SER A 100 -0.79 1.63 6.13
C SER A 100 0.70 1.93 6.40
N ILE A 101 1.58 1.62 5.44
CA ILE A 101 3.01 1.93 5.53
C ILE A 101 3.23 3.44 5.53
N PHE A 102 2.63 4.17 4.58
CA PHE A 102 2.76 5.63 4.51
C PHE A 102 2.04 6.34 5.66
N PHE A 103 0.96 5.77 6.18
CA PHE A 103 0.29 6.23 7.39
C PHE A 103 1.21 6.13 8.61
N ALA A 104 1.86 4.98 8.82
CA ALA A 104 2.88 4.83 9.87
C ALA A 104 4.04 5.82 9.69
N GLY A 105 4.52 5.99 8.45
CA GLY A 105 5.54 6.97 8.12
C GLY A 105 5.15 8.41 8.46
N SER A 106 3.86 8.77 8.32
CA SER A 106 3.36 10.12 8.65
C SER A 106 3.36 10.40 10.15
N VAL A 107 3.17 9.37 10.99
CA VAL A 107 3.31 9.51 12.45
C VAL A 107 4.78 9.63 12.86
N TRP A 108 5.67 8.83 12.24
CA TRP A 108 7.10 8.80 12.57
C TRP A 108 7.83 10.06 12.12
N MET A 109 7.61 10.45 10.86
CA MET A 109 8.33 11.52 10.18
C MET A 109 7.35 12.49 9.51
N PRO A 110 6.58 13.29 10.27
CA PRO A 110 5.52 14.13 9.71
C PRO A 110 6.05 15.14 8.68
N LYS A 111 7.27 15.66 8.89
CA LYS A 111 7.94 16.54 7.92
C LYS A 111 8.54 15.73 6.77
N ASN A 112 8.04 15.94 5.55
CA ASN A 112 8.47 15.24 4.32
C ASN A 112 8.22 13.72 4.40
N SER A 113 7.09 13.31 4.97
CA SER A 113 6.73 11.90 5.20
C SER A 113 6.83 11.06 3.92
N ILE A 114 6.29 11.55 2.79
CA ILE A 114 6.32 10.84 1.50
C ILE A 114 7.74 10.46 1.10
N LEU A 115 8.63 11.45 1.08
CA LEU A 115 10.02 11.24 0.62
C LEU A 115 10.79 10.32 1.56
N LYS A 116 10.65 10.53 2.87
CA LYS A 116 11.40 9.73 3.85
C LYS A 116 10.89 8.30 3.92
N THR A 117 9.57 8.09 3.91
CA THR A 117 8.99 6.75 3.88
C THR A 117 9.29 6.04 2.57
N GLY A 118 9.19 6.75 1.44
CA GLY A 118 9.55 6.22 0.13
C GLY A 118 11.02 5.84 0.05
N ALA A 119 11.94 6.69 0.51
CA ALA A 119 13.37 6.38 0.56
C ALA A 119 13.66 5.18 1.48
N GLY A 120 12.97 5.10 2.63
CA GLY A 120 13.07 3.94 3.53
C GLY A 120 12.63 2.63 2.85
N LEU A 121 11.50 2.66 2.12
CA LEU A 121 11.03 1.50 1.37
C LEU A 121 12.01 1.07 0.27
N VAL A 122 12.57 2.01 -0.47
CA VAL A 122 13.60 1.73 -1.49
C VAL A 122 14.83 1.11 -0.83
N GLY A 123 15.27 1.65 0.32
CA GLY A 123 16.39 1.07 1.07
C GLY A 123 16.12 -0.36 1.53
N VAL A 124 14.97 -0.62 2.12
CA VAL A 124 14.56 -1.98 2.53
C VAL A 124 14.48 -2.93 1.34
N PHE A 125 13.89 -2.48 0.23
CA PHE A 125 13.81 -3.27 -1.00
C PHE A 125 15.22 -3.63 -1.52
N PHE A 126 16.13 -2.66 -1.53
CA PHE A 126 17.52 -2.89 -1.95
C PHE A 126 18.22 -3.94 -1.06
N VAL A 127 18.05 -3.84 0.25
CA VAL A 127 18.61 -4.82 1.21
C VAL A 127 18.02 -6.21 0.96
N ILE A 128 16.70 -6.33 0.75
CA ILE A 128 16.06 -7.62 0.45
C ILE A 128 16.61 -8.20 -0.86
N VAL A 129 16.73 -7.40 -1.92
CA VAL A 129 17.28 -7.86 -3.21
C VAL A 129 18.72 -8.35 -3.05
N MET A 130 19.57 -7.59 -2.37
CA MET A 130 20.95 -7.98 -2.10
C MET A 130 21.05 -9.27 -1.28
N PHE A 131 20.21 -9.39 -0.25
CA PHE A 131 20.15 -10.61 0.56
C PHE A 131 19.68 -11.81 -0.27
N THR A 132 18.67 -11.63 -1.11
CA THR A 132 18.17 -12.69 -1.99
C THR A 132 19.21 -13.14 -2.99
N LEU A 133 19.93 -12.22 -3.62
CA LEU A 133 21.02 -12.54 -4.55
C LEU A 133 22.15 -13.29 -3.85
N PHE A 134 22.49 -12.87 -2.62
CA PHE A 134 23.51 -13.55 -1.81
C PHE A 134 23.07 -14.96 -1.41
N ALA A 135 21.82 -15.12 -0.94
CA ALA A 135 21.24 -16.41 -0.60
C ALA A 135 21.18 -17.35 -1.81
N MET A 136 20.75 -16.83 -2.98
CA MET A 136 20.77 -17.60 -4.23
C MET A 136 22.17 -18.09 -4.56
N LYS A 137 23.20 -17.26 -4.42
CA LYS A 137 24.57 -17.66 -4.71
C LYS A 137 25.06 -18.77 -3.77
N ILE A 138 24.64 -18.78 -2.50
CA ILE A 138 25.00 -19.83 -1.55
C ILE A 138 24.25 -21.14 -1.85
N VAL A 139 22.93 -21.05 -2.05
CA VAL A 139 22.07 -22.24 -2.22
C VAL A 139 22.31 -22.92 -3.57
N PHE A 140 22.57 -22.12 -4.61
CA PHE A 140 22.76 -22.62 -5.99
C PHE A 140 24.22 -22.51 -6.45
N TYR A 141 25.17 -22.63 -5.52
CA TYR A 141 26.60 -22.50 -5.83
C TYR A 141 27.05 -23.43 -6.96
N ASP A 142 26.55 -24.67 -6.96
CA ASP A 142 26.88 -25.69 -7.97
C ASP A 142 26.14 -25.50 -9.31
N VAL A 143 25.09 -24.66 -9.34
CA VAL A 143 24.26 -24.41 -10.53
C VAL A 143 24.64 -23.09 -11.22
N ILE A 144 25.27 -22.19 -10.46
CA ILE A 144 25.67 -20.85 -10.95
C ILE A 144 27.16 -20.85 -11.20
N ASP A 145 27.57 -21.15 -12.42
CA ASP A 145 28.96 -21.00 -12.86
C ASP A 145 29.18 -19.53 -13.28
N GLY A 146 29.87 -18.79 -12.43
CA GLY A 146 30.06 -17.36 -12.59
C GLY A 146 28.79 -16.54 -12.31
N TRP A 147 28.22 -15.86 -13.25
CA TRP A 147 26.94 -15.13 -13.19
C TRP A 147 25.93 -15.67 -14.22
N SER A 148 26.18 -16.84 -14.79
CA SER A 148 25.28 -17.49 -15.77
C SER A 148 24.42 -18.56 -15.09
N PHE A 149 23.10 -18.46 -15.28
CA PHE A 149 22.15 -19.50 -14.88
C PHE A 149 22.20 -20.66 -15.87
N ASN A 150 22.57 -21.84 -15.43
CA ASN A 150 22.40 -23.06 -16.20
C ASN A 150 21.07 -23.71 -15.81
N SER A 151 20.05 -23.51 -16.64
CA SER A 151 18.65 -23.89 -16.35
C SER A 151 18.35 -25.38 -16.48
N SER A 152 19.34 -26.22 -16.88
CA SER A 152 19.11 -27.64 -17.18
C SER A 152 18.92 -28.56 -15.96
N ASN A 153 19.17 -28.09 -14.74
CA ASN A 153 19.10 -28.92 -13.53
C ASN A 153 18.08 -28.44 -12.47
N ILE A 154 17.21 -27.49 -12.80
CA ILE A 154 16.20 -26.99 -11.86
C ILE A 154 14.85 -27.67 -12.12
N GLU A 155 14.80 -29.00 -12.03
CA GLU A 155 13.57 -29.75 -11.81
C GLU A 155 13.37 -30.02 -10.31
N GLY A 156 13.40 -28.95 -9.53
CA GLY A 156 13.07 -29.01 -8.10
C GLY A 156 11.57 -28.75 -7.91
N ASP A 157 11.00 -29.49 -6.97
CA ASP A 157 9.61 -29.38 -6.54
C ASP A 157 9.29 -27.96 -6.05
N PHE A 158 8.80 -27.07 -6.91
CA PHE A 158 8.38 -25.70 -6.59
C PHE A 158 7.05 -25.63 -5.84
N GLN A 159 6.52 -26.73 -5.30
CA GLN A 159 5.26 -26.76 -4.53
C GLN A 159 5.25 -25.77 -3.37
N PHE A 160 6.39 -25.53 -2.71
CA PHE A 160 6.49 -24.53 -1.67
C PHE A 160 6.21 -23.11 -2.19
N PHE A 161 6.71 -22.76 -3.36
CA PHE A 161 6.47 -21.46 -3.98
C PHE A 161 5.03 -21.29 -4.47
N GLU A 162 4.41 -22.37 -4.95
CA GLU A 162 2.99 -22.36 -5.30
C GLU A 162 2.10 -22.14 -4.08
N THR A 163 2.43 -22.77 -2.96
CA THR A 163 1.70 -22.58 -1.69
C THR A 163 1.81 -21.14 -1.18
N ILE A 164 3.02 -20.56 -1.19
CA ILE A 164 3.22 -19.13 -0.82
C ILE A 164 2.49 -18.20 -1.78
N ASN A 165 2.40 -18.57 -3.05
CA ASN A 165 1.73 -17.77 -4.07
C ASN A 165 0.19 -17.90 -4.01
N SER A 166 -0.35 -18.78 -3.16
CA SER A 166 -1.78 -18.93 -3.01
C SER A 166 -2.43 -17.62 -2.53
N VAL A 167 -3.63 -17.34 -3.01
CA VAL A 167 -4.39 -16.12 -2.69
C VAL A 167 -4.61 -15.99 -1.18
N TYR A 168 -4.81 -17.10 -0.49
CA TYR A 168 -5.06 -17.14 0.96
C TYR A 168 -3.83 -16.69 1.76
N VAL A 169 -2.64 -17.23 1.45
CA VAL A 169 -1.39 -16.88 2.15
C VAL A 169 -1.06 -15.41 1.94
N LYS A 170 -1.22 -14.90 0.72
CA LYS A 170 -1.03 -13.48 0.43
C LYS A 170 -2.01 -12.60 1.21
N SER A 171 -3.29 -12.97 1.26
CA SER A 171 -4.29 -12.20 2.00
C SER A 171 -4.00 -12.14 3.49
N ILE A 172 -3.57 -13.26 4.09
CA ILE A 172 -3.19 -13.32 5.50
C ILE A 172 -1.93 -12.44 5.74
N ALA A 173 -0.92 -12.56 4.89
CA ALA A 173 0.30 -11.75 4.99
C ALA A 173 -0.01 -10.24 4.90
N TYR A 174 -0.89 -9.82 4.00
CA TYR A 174 -1.34 -8.42 3.90
C TYR A 174 -2.06 -7.95 5.16
N LEU A 175 -2.94 -8.78 5.72
CA LEU A 175 -3.68 -8.46 6.93
C LEU A 175 -2.74 -8.31 8.14
N VAL A 176 -1.79 -9.24 8.31
CA VAL A 176 -0.79 -9.19 9.38
C VAL A 176 0.08 -7.94 9.27
N ALA A 177 0.60 -7.66 8.08
CA ALA A 177 1.41 -6.46 7.84
C ALA A 177 0.63 -5.18 8.11
N TYR A 178 -0.62 -5.14 7.71
CA TYR A 178 -1.53 -4.03 7.93
C TYR A 178 -1.75 -3.74 9.43
N VAL A 179 -2.12 -4.77 10.22
CA VAL A 179 -2.29 -4.66 11.68
C VAL A 179 -0.99 -4.21 12.33
N PHE A 180 0.15 -4.74 11.88
CA PHE A 180 1.47 -4.36 12.38
C PHE A 180 1.72 -2.85 12.21
N PHE A 181 1.52 -2.28 11.02
CA PHE A 181 1.77 -0.86 10.78
C PHE A 181 0.82 0.06 11.56
N ILE A 182 -0.44 -0.34 11.75
CA ILE A 182 -1.37 0.41 12.60
C ILE A 182 -0.92 0.38 14.06
N THR A 183 -0.50 -0.77 14.56
CA THR A 183 0.00 -0.93 15.92
C THR A 183 1.26 -0.10 16.17
N VAL A 184 2.19 -0.10 15.23
CA VAL A 184 3.39 0.75 15.27
C VAL A 184 3.01 2.24 15.29
N SER A 185 2.02 2.65 14.50
CA SER A 185 1.51 4.03 14.51
C SER A 185 0.92 4.41 15.86
N TYR A 186 0.19 3.50 16.49
CA TYR A 186 -0.40 3.70 17.82
C TYR A 186 0.67 3.92 18.89
N PHE A 187 1.66 3.04 18.98
CA PHE A 187 2.73 3.20 19.97
C PHE A 187 3.51 4.50 19.77
N LYS A 188 3.78 4.85 18.50
CA LYS A 188 4.52 6.08 18.21
C LYS A 188 3.74 7.35 18.49
N LEU A 189 2.44 7.35 18.29
CA LEU A 189 1.60 8.50 18.65
C LEU A 189 1.49 8.61 20.18
N LYS A 190 1.29 7.50 20.88
CA LYS A 190 1.25 7.45 22.35
C LYS A 190 2.54 7.97 22.99
N GLU A 191 3.70 7.64 22.44
CA GLU A 191 4.99 8.17 22.87
C GLU A 191 5.08 9.70 22.75
N LYS A 192 4.38 10.30 21.78
CA LYS A 192 4.35 11.76 21.58
C LYS A 192 3.35 12.48 22.49
N GLU A 193 2.42 11.76 23.10
CA GLU A 193 1.43 12.26 24.05
C GLU A 193 1.99 12.31 25.50
N LEU A 194 3.02 11.51 25.79
CA LEU A 194 3.74 11.48 27.06
C LEU A 194 4.77 12.62 27.13
#